data_a0d0dc08616f877566d26047ecc1bb0b
#
_entry.id   a0d0dc08616f877566d26047ecc1bb0b
#
_cell.length_a   1.000
_cell.length_b   1.000
_cell.length_c   1.000
_cell.angle_alpha   90.00
_cell.angle_beta   90.00
_cell.angle_gamma   90.00
#
_symmetry.space_group_name_H-M   'P 1'
#
loop_
_entity.id
_entity.type
_entity.pdbx_description
1 polymer ?
#
loop_
_entity_poly.entity_id
_entity_poly.type
_entity_poly.pdbx_seq_one_letter_code
_entity_poly.pdbx_strand_id
1 'polypeptide(L)'
;GSKQALFDVSINIAEKEVTALIGPSGCGKSTFLRCLNRMNDVIDICRVEGSIKMDELELNSRKLDVVRLRENVGMVFQKPNPFPKTIYENVAYGPTIHGIAQSKEEMDQIVETSLKKAALWNEVKDRLDEIGTGLSGGQQQRLCIARAISVSPEVILMDEPCSALDPIATAQIEELIDD
;
A
#
# COMPACT_ATOMS: atom_id res chain seq x y z
N GLY A 1 -3.38 -7.72 -25.29
CA GLY A 1 -2.55 -8.88 -25.59
C GLY A 1 -3.16 -10.13 -24.99
N SER A 2 -2.94 -11.26 -25.63
CA SER A 2 -3.52 -12.56 -25.25
C SER A 2 -2.64 -13.38 -24.28
N LYS A 3 -1.77 -12.74 -23.49
CA LYS A 3 -0.91 -13.47 -22.56
C LYS A 3 -1.63 -13.62 -21.21
N GLN A 4 -1.96 -14.85 -20.84
CA GLN A 4 -2.42 -15.18 -19.49
C GLN A 4 -1.23 -15.12 -18.52
N ALA A 5 -1.39 -14.40 -17.41
CA ALA A 5 -0.35 -14.21 -16.40
C ALA A 5 -0.56 -15.09 -15.16
N LEU A 6 -1.80 -15.44 -14.85
CA LEU A 6 -2.19 -16.31 -13.73
C LEU A 6 -3.04 -17.45 -14.24
N PHE A 7 -2.76 -18.67 -13.77
CA PHE A 7 -3.42 -19.90 -14.20
C PHE A 7 -3.98 -20.63 -12.98
N ASP A 8 -5.29 -20.71 -12.87
CA ASP A 8 -6.01 -21.51 -11.86
C ASP A 8 -5.48 -21.36 -10.43
N VAL A 9 -5.25 -20.10 -10.01
CA VAL A 9 -4.78 -19.80 -8.65
C VAL A 9 -5.95 -19.90 -7.70
N SER A 10 -5.85 -20.81 -6.72
CA SER A 10 -6.79 -20.95 -5.61
C SER A 10 -6.02 -20.93 -4.31
N ILE A 11 -6.29 -19.97 -3.44
CA ILE A 11 -5.61 -19.78 -2.16
C ILE A 11 -6.60 -19.22 -1.15
N ASN A 12 -6.47 -19.66 0.09
CA ASN A 12 -7.12 -19.05 1.25
C ASN A 12 -6.05 -18.35 2.08
N ILE A 13 -6.32 -17.11 2.46
CA ILE A 13 -5.48 -16.29 3.33
C ILE A 13 -6.26 -16.11 4.62
N ALA A 14 -5.68 -16.49 5.75
CA ALA A 14 -6.33 -16.35 7.04
C ALA A 14 -6.24 -14.90 7.54
N GLU A 15 -7.17 -14.52 8.41
CA GLU A 15 -7.17 -13.22 9.07
C GLU A 15 -5.96 -13.09 10.01
N LYS A 16 -5.43 -11.88 10.12
CA LYS A 16 -4.33 -11.53 11.05
C LYS A 16 -3.05 -12.35 10.84
N GLU A 17 -2.80 -12.77 9.61
CA GLU A 17 -1.60 -13.50 9.23
C GLU A 17 -0.82 -12.75 8.15
N VAL A 18 0.50 -12.89 8.21
CA VAL A 18 1.40 -12.45 7.15
C VAL A 18 1.55 -13.58 6.14
N THR A 19 1.17 -13.31 4.89
CA THR A 19 1.31 -14.28 3.79
C THR A 19 2.36 -13.80 2.81
N ALA A 20 3.47 -14.55 2.66
CA ALA A 20 4.52 -14.25 1.71
C ALA A 20 4.35 -15.01 0.39
N LEU A 21 4.36 -14.27 -0.73
CA LEU A 21 4.36 -14.85 -2.08
C LEU A 21 5.81 -14.98 -2.58
N ILE A 22 6.28 -16.20 -2.71
CA ILE A 22 7.65 -16.51 -3.14
C ILE A 22 7.65 -17.07 -4.56
N GLY A 23 8.57 -16.62 -5.38
CA GLY A 23 8.75 -17.13 -6.75
C GLY A 23 9.66 -16.22 -7.59
N PRO A 24 10.12 -16.71 -8.76
CA PRO A 24 11.03 -15.97 -9.63
C PRO A 24 10.40 -14.66 -10.14
N SER A 25 11.25 -13.75 -10.63
CA SER A 25 10.79 -12.51 -11.25
C SER A 25 9.91 -12.84 -12.48
N GLY A 26 8.79 -12.12 -12.60
CA GLY A 26 7.84 -12.29 -13.72
C GLY A 26 6.87 -13.46 -13.59
N CYS A 27 6.86 -14.23 -12.50
CA CYS A 27 5.91 -15.34 -12.30
C CYS A 27 4.47 -14.90 -11.97
N GLY A 28 4.20 -13.60 -11.83
CA GLY A 28 2.83 -13.08 -11.63
C GLY A 28 2.50 -12.58 -10.22
N LYS A 29 3.44 -12.55 -9.26
CA LYS A 29 3.20 -12.06 -7.87
C LYS A 29 2.53 -10.68 -7.84
N SER A 30 3.13 -9.70 -8.49
CA SER A 30 2.57 -8.34 -8.57
C SER A 30 1.22 -8.29 -9.27
N THR A 31 1.01 -9.14 -10.29
CA THR A 31 -0.29 -9.24 -10.97
C THR A 31 -1.34 -9.81 -10.03
N PHE A 32 -0.99 -10.82 -9.24
CA PHE A 32 -1.88 -11.41 -8.24
C PHE A 32 -2.26 -10.37 -7.16
N LEU A 33 -1.27 -9.70 -6.55
CA LEU A 33 -1.54 -8.66 -5.56
C LEU A 33 -2.51 -7.58 -6.10
N ARG A 34 -2.29 -7.12 -7.33
CA ARG A 34 -3.15 -6.12 -7.97
C ARG A 34 -4.56 -6.60 -8.29
N CYS A 35 -4.82 -7.92 -8.28
CA CYS A 35 -6.19 -8.42 -8.37
C CYS A 35 -6.97 -8.15 -7.08
N LEU A 36 -6.31 -8.22 -5.91
CA LEU A 36 -6.95 -8.10 -4.60
C LEU A 36 -7.51 -6.70 -4.31
N ASN A 37 -6.94 -5.65 -4.92
CA ASN A 37 -7.41 -4.26 -4.78
C ASN A 37 -7.89 -3.65 -6.11
N ARG A 38 -8.09 -4.48 -7.13
CA ARG A 38 -8.55 -4.08 -8.45
C ARG A 38 -7.66 -3.04 -9.16
N MET A 39 -6.36 -3.01 -8.83
CA MET A 39 -5.42 -2.14 -9.56
C MET A 39 -5.18 -2.60 -11.00
N ASN A 40 -5.51 -3.84 -11.35
CA ASN A 40 -5.48 -4.29 -12.74
C ASN A 40 -6.55 -3.64 -13.62
N ASP A 41 -7.61 -3.08 -13.04
CA ASP A 41 -8.68 -2.38 -13.78
C ASP A 41 -8.20 -1.11 -14.49
N VAL A 42 -7.05 -0.53 -14.09
CA VAL A 42 -6.46 0.62 -14.77
C VAL A 42 -5.74 0.25 -16.08
N ILE A 43 -5.67 -1.03 -16.38
CA ILE A 43 -5.04 -1.58 -17.58
C ILE A 43 -6.15 -2.05 -18.53
N ASP A 44 -6.48 -1.28 -19.54
CA ASP A 44 -7.62 -1.50 -20.44
C ASP A 44 -7.71 -2.93 -21.04
N ILE A 45 -6.56 -3.56 -21.27
CA ILE A 45 -6.47 -4.91 -21.86
C ILE A 45 -6.43 -6.02 -20.81
N CYS A 46 -6.38 -5.68 -19.53
CA CYS A 46 -6.34 -6.67 -18.44
C CYS A 46 -7.75 -7.19 -18.16
N ARG A 47 -7.85 -8.48 -17.95
CA ARG A 47 -9.10 -9.14 -17.49
C ARG A 47 -8.75 -10.06 -16.35
N VAL A 48 -9.57 -10.01 -15.31
CA VAL A 48 -9.50 -10.90 -14.16
C VAL A 48 -10.77 -11.73 -14.15
N GLU A 49 -10.60 -13.05 -14.22
CA GLU A 49 -11.70 -14.03 -14.19
C GLU A 49 -11.59 -14.87 -12.92
N GLY A 50 -12.70 -15.42 -12.47
CA GLY A 50 -12.79 -16.17 -11.22
C GLY A 50 -13.40 -15.37 -10.08
N SER A 51 -13.46 -15.96 -8.91
CA SER A 51 -14.00 -15.36 -7.68
C SER A 51 -12.87 -14.98 -6.74
N ILE A 52 -12.87 -13.73 -6.29
CA ILE A 52 -11.95 -13.22 -5.27
C ILE A 52 -12.82 -12.63 -4.16
N LYS A 53 -12.71 -13.19 -2.96
CA LYS A 53 -13.54 -12.77 -1.83
C LYS A 53 -12.68 -12.24 -0.71
N MET A 54 -13.20 -11.22 -0.04
CA MET A 54 -12.76 -10.75 1.27
C MET A 54 -14.01 -10.86 2.16
N ASP A 55 -14.02 -11.82 3.05
CA ASP A 55 -15.19 -12.31 3.77
C ASP A 55 -16.34 -12.65 2.81
N GLU A 56 -17.49 -12.00 2.96
CA GLU A 56 -18.64 -12.17 2.07
C GLU A 56 -18.60 -11.26 0.82
N LEU A 57 -17.59 -10.39 0.70
CA LEU A 57 -17.50 -9.38 -0.35
C LEU A 57 -16.79 -9.96 -1.59
N GLU A 58 -17.52 -10.06 -2.72
CA GLU A 58 -16.93 -10.45 -4.01
C GLU A 58 -16.21 -9.25 -4.66
N LEU A 59 -14.88 -9.30 -4.70
CA LEU A 59 -14.03 -8.19 -5.14
C LEU A 59 -14.12 -7.94 -6.66
N ASN A 60 -14.45 -8.96 -7.46
CA ASN A 60 -14.64 -8.85 -8.91
C ASN A 60 -16.02 -8.33 -9.30
N SER A 61 -16.92 -8.05 -8.36
CA SER A 61 -18.25 -7.53 -8.63
C SER A 61 -18.18 -6.16 -9.32
N ARG A 62 -18.94 -5.99 -10.41
CA ARG A 62 -19.08 -4.69 -11.10
C ARG A 62 -19.82 -3.65 -10.25
N LYS A 63 -20.52 -4.07 -9.20
CA LYS A 63 -21.27 -3.20 -8.30
C LYS A 63 -20.43 -2.74 -7.10
N LEU A 64 -19.22 -3.29 -6.95
CA LEU A 64 -18.33 -2.94 -5.85
C LEU A 64 -17.86 -1.50 -5.97
N ASP A 65 -17.93 -0.77 -4.86
CA ASP A 65 -17.27 0.53 -4.72
C ASP A 65 -15.77 0.34 -4.59
N VAL A 66 -15.05 0.60 -5.68
CA VAL A 66 -13.59 0.41 -5.75
C VAL A 66 -12.83 1.42 -4.87
N VAL A 67 -13.42 2.59 -4.60
CA VAL A 67 -12.80 3.58 -3.71
C VAL A 67 -12.79 3.05 -2.28
N ARG A 68 -13.92 2.53 -1.81
CA ARG A 68 -14.02 1.87 -0.50
C ARG A 68 -13.14 0.63 -0.40
N LEU A 69 -13.07 -0.18 -1.46
CA LEU A 69 -12.16 -1.32 -1.47
C LEU A 69 -10.72 -0.88 -1.22
N ARG A 70 -10.25 0.19 -1.91
CA ARG A 70 -8.86 0.66 -1.80
C ARG A 70 -8.56 1.43 -0.53
N GLU A 71 -9.58 1.89 0.20
CA GLU A 71 -9.45 2.37 1.57
C GLU A 71 -9.07 1.21 2.51
N ASN A 72 -9.79 0.08 2.38
CA ASN A 72 -9.60 -1.09 3.25
C ASN A 72 -8.42 -1.99 2.80
N VAL A 73 -8.05 -1.96 1.54
CA VAL A 73 -6.96 -2.76 0.96
C VAL A 73 -5.89 -1.84 0.40
N GLY A 74 -4.97 -1.42 1.27
CA GLY A 74 -3.83 -0.57 0.92
C GLY A 74 -2.81 -1.30 0.05
N MET A 75 -2.00 -0.54 -0.70
CA MET A 75 -0.94 -1.11 -1.53
C MET A 75 0.34 -0.28 -1.49
N VAL A 76 1.44 -0.95 -1.25
CA VAL A 76 2.80 -0.44 -1.38
C VAL A 76 3.44 -1.07 -2.62
N PHE A 77 3.87 -0.23 -3.57
CA PHE A 77 4.46 -0.69 -4.82
C PHE A 77 5.97 -0.89 -4.68
N GLN A 78 6.53 -1.77 -5.49
CA GLN A 78 7.97 -2.02 -5.57
C GLN A 78 8.77 -0.74 -5.86
N LYS A 79 8.29 0.08 -6.81
CA LYS A 79 8.88 1.38 -7.10
C LYS A 79 8.17 2.47 -6.30
N PRO A 80 8.90 3.26 -5.49
CA PRO A 80 8.31 4.38 -4.77
C PRO A 80 7.55 5.32 -5.69
N ASN A 81 6.40 5.77 -5.25
CA ASN A 81 5.53 6.67 -6.02
C ASN A 81 4.92 7.78 -5.14
N PRO A 82 5.75 8.58 -4.44
CA PRO A 82 5.22 9.70 -3.68
C PRO A 82 4.50 10.68 -4.60
N PHE A 83 3.46 11.31 -4.09
CA PHE A 83 2.79 12.40 -4.81
C PHE A 83 3.72 13.63 -4.88
N PRO A 84 3.62 14.48 -5.93
CA PRO A 84 4.34 15.76 -6.03
C PRO A 84 3.74 16.79 -5.07
N LYS A 85 3.71 16.46 -3.81
CA LYS A 85 3.17 17.16 -2.65
C LYS A 85 4.18 17.13 -1.52
N THR A 86 3.92 17.87 -0.45
CA THR A 86 4.77 17.84 0.74
C THR A 86 4.78 16.45 1.40
N ILE A 87 5.74 16.20 2.28
CA ILE A 87 5.81 14.97 3.08
C ILE A 87 4.52 14.83 3.89
N TYR A 88 4.10 15.91 4.57
CA TYR A 88 2.86 15.96 5.32
C TYR A 88 1.63 15.61 4.45
N GLU A 89 1.46 16.30 3.32
CA GLU A 89 0.33 16.09 2.42
C GLU A 89 0.29 14.70 1.80
N ASN A 90 1.45 14.05 1.61
CA ASN A 90 1.49 12.66 1.15
C ASN A 90 0.80 11.74 2.14
N VAL A 91 1.10 11.87 3.44
CA VAL A 91 0.52 11.02 4.49
C VAL A 91 -0.92 11.40 4.79
N ALA A 92 -1.21 12.71 4.86
CA ALA A 92 -2.54 13.24 5.14
C ALA A 92 -3.55 13.02 3.99
N TYR A 93 -3.10 12.60 2.80
CA TYR A 93 -3.94 12.53 1.60
C TYR A 93 -5.12 11.58 1.76
N GLY A 94 -4.88 10.34 2.18
CA GLY A 94 -5.93 9.35 2.43
C GLY A 94 -6.90 9.82 3.52
N PRO A 95 -6.41 10.13 4.73
CA PRO A 95 -7.26 10.65 5.81
C PRO A 95 -8.11 11.85 5.43
N THR A 96 -7.61 12.75 4.56
CA THR A 96 -8.37 13.90 4.06
C THR A 96 -9.51 13.48 3.13
N ILE A 97 -9.25 12.59 2.18
CA ILE A 97 -10.28 12.14 1.21
C ILE A 97 -11.40 11.37 1.89
N HIS A 98 -11.05 10.52 2.85
CA HIS A 98 -12.00 9.67 3.56
C HIS A 98 -12.64 10.38 4.79
N GLY A 99 -12.23 11.60 5.10
CA GLY A 99 -12.78 12.37 6.22
C GLY A 99 -12.51 11.72 7.57
N ILE A 100 -11.36 11.07 7.74
CA ILE A 100 -11.01 10.31 8.95
C ILE A 100 -10.71 11.25 10.11
N ALA A 101 -9.96 12.33 9.87
CA ALA A 101 -9.65 13.33 10.88
C ALA A 101 -10.73 14.41 10.93
N GLN A 102 -11.17 14.76 12.14
CA GLN A 102 -12.18 15.80 12.39
C GLN A 102 -11.56 17.16 12.74
N SER A 103 -10.27 17.17 13.08
CA SER A 103 -9.50 18.38 13.41
C SER A 103 -8.10 18.32 12.83
N LYS A 104 -7.41 19.47 12.88
CA LYS A 104 -6.00 19.53 12.49
C LYS A 104 -5.13 18.73 13.44
N GLU A 105 -5.41 18.77 14.72
CA GLU A 105 -4.68 18.05 15.76
C GLU A 105 -4.75 16.53 15.55
N GLU A 106 -5.93 16.01 15.19
CA GLU A 106 -6.10 14.60 14.84
C GLU A 106 -5.31 14.23 13.57
N MET A 107 -5.34 15.10 12.55
CA MET A 107 -4.56 14.88 11.33
C MET A 107 -3.05 14.88 11.62
N ASP A 108 -2.58 15.82 12.43
CA ASP A 108 -1.17 15.91 12.83
C ASP A 108 -0.74 14.63 13.56
N GLN A 109 -1.61 14.09 14.42
CA GLN A 109 -1.35 12.84 15.15
C GLN A 109 -1.31 11.61 14.21
N ILE A 110 -2.21 11.54 13.22
CA ILE A 110 -2.21 10.48 12.21
C ILE A 110 -0.90 10.53 11.41
N VAL A 111 -0.50 11.72 10.95
CA VAL A 111 0.72 11.91 10.17
C VAL A 111 1.96 11.51 10.98
N GLU A 112 2.08 12.00 12.21
CA GLU A 112 3.20 11.67 13.09
C GLU A 112 3.28 10.17 13.36
N THR A 113 2.15 9.55 13.74
CA THR A 113 2.07 8.12 14.05
C THR A 113 2.46 7.27 12.84
N SER A 114 1.94 7.60 11.66
CA SER A 114 2.22 6.87 10.42
C SER A 114 3.69 6.99 10.01
N LEU A 115 4.28 8.18 10.14
CA LEU A 115 5.71 8.39 9.87
C LEU A 115 6.61 7.67 10.88
N LYS A 116 6.19 7.58 12.16
CA LYS A 116 6.90 6.79 13.19
C LYS A 116 6.87 5.31 12.86
N LYS A 117 5.69 4.76 12.55
CA LYS A 117 5.53 3.36 12.17
C LYS A 117 6.35 3.00 10.92
N ALA A 118 6.42 3.89 9.93
CA ALA A 118 7.27 3.71 8.76
C ALA A 118 8.76 4.03 8.99
N ALA A 119 9.18 4.23 10.25
CA ALA A 119 10.57 4.54 10.64
C ALA A 119 11.17 5.76 9.91
N LEU A 120 10.34 6.73 9.53
CA LEU A 120 10.76 7.92 8.77
C LEU A 120 10.73 9.21 9.61
N TRP A 121 9.97 9.24 10.71
CA TRP A 121 9.72 10.44 11.52
C TRP A 121 10.98 11.22 11.91
N ASN A 122 11.98 10.52 12.46
CA ASN A 122 13.18 11.18 12.95
C ASN A 122 14.00 11.88 11.86
N GLU A 123 13.84 11.47 10.61
CA GLU A 123 14.53 12.05 9.46
C GLU A 123 13.80 13.23 8.84
N VAL A 124 12.49 13.35 9.07
CA VAL A 124 11.65 14.33 8.33
C VAL A 124 10.83 15.28 9.22
N LYS A 125 10.77 15.05 10.54
CA LYS A 125 9.90 15.82 11.46
C LYS A 125 10.09 17.34 11.41
N ASP A 126 11.31 17.80 11.10
CA ASP A 126 11.66 19.23 11.05
C ASP A 126 11.52 19.83 9.63
N ARG A 127 11.01 19.04 8.65
CA ARG A 127 10.90 19.44 7.24
C ARG A 127 9.69 18.82 6.54
N LEU A 128 8.58 18.68 7.25
CA LEU A 128 7.34 18.09 6.73
C LEU A 128 6.74 18.84 5.53
N ASP A 129 7.08 20.12 5.38
CA ASP A 129 6.66 20.97 4.27
C ASP A 129 7.51 20.81 3.00
N GLU A 130 8.61 20.05 3.05
CA GLU A 130 9.39 19.76 1.85
C GLU A 130 8.66 18.77 0.93
N ILE A 131 8.95 18.86 -0.37
CA ILE A 131 8.34 18.01 -1.40
C ILE A 131 8.82 16.57 -1.24
N GLY A 132 7.88 15.62 -1.10
CA GLY A 132 8.17 14.21 -0.87
C GLY A 132 8.97 13.53 -1.99
N THR A 133 8.87 14.01 -3.24
CA THR A 133 9.68 13.50 -4.36
C THR A 133 11.15 13.89 -4.30
N GLY A 134 11.53 14.84 -3.45
CA GLY A 134 12.93 15.22 -3.21
C GLY A 134 13.68 14.32 -2.22
N LEU A 135 12.99 13.39 -1.57
CA LEU A 135 13.58 12.43 -0.64
C LEU A 135 14.43 11.39 -1.36
N SER A 136 15.35 10.72 -0.64
CA SER A 136 16.07 9.55 -1.15
C SER A 136 15.12 8.39 -1.49
N GLY A 137 15.54 7.44 -2.32
CA GLY A 137 14.68 6.31 -2.73
C GLY A 137 14.13 5.52 -1.54
N GLY A 138 14.96 5.23 -0.54
CA GLY A 138 14.52 4.55 0.69
C GLY A 138 13.55 5.39 1.53
N GLN A 139 13.78 6.70 1.63
CA GLN A 139 12.86 7.61 2.32
C GLN A 139 11.52 7.73 1.57
N GLN A 140 11.55 7.78 0.23
CA GLN A 140 10.34 7.77 -0.60
C GLN A 140 9.53 6.49 -0.39
N GLN A 141 10.19 5.34 -0.30
CA GLN A 141 9.50 4.07 -0.05
C GLN A 141 8.82 4.07 1.33
N ARG A 142 9.54 4.49 2.37
CA ARG A 142 8.96 4.63 3.72
C ARG A 142 7.84 5.68 3.77
N LEU A 143 7.93 6.75 3.00
CA LEU A 143 6.84 7.72 2.85
C LEU A 143 5.59 7.08 2.20
N CYS A 144 5.78 6.24 1.18
CA CYS A 144 4.68 5.50 0.56
C CYS A 144 4.05 4.47 1.52
N ILE A 145 4.85 3.85 2.38
CA ILE A 145 4.35 2.97 3.45
C ILE A 145 3.54 3.80 4.46
N ALA A 146 4.09 4.92 4.98
CA ALA A 146 3.37 5.81 5.89
C ALA A 146 2.02 6.25 5.33
N ARG A 147 1.98 6.61 4.04
CA ARG A 147 0.75 6.96 3.32
C ARG A 147 -0.24 5.80 3.27
N ALA A 148 0.24 4.58 3.02
CA ALA A 148 -0.64 3.41 2.93
C ALA A 148 -1.28 3.05 4.27
N ILE A 149 -0.54 3.17 5.38
CA ILE A 149 -1.04 2.84 6.72
C ILE A 149 -1.84 3.96 7.38
N SER A 150 -1.81 5.20 6.87
CA SER A 150 -2.45 6.36 7.48
C SER A 150 -3.97 6.28 7.55
N VAL A 151 -4.59 5.48 6.70
CA VAL A 151 -6.03 5.20 6.70
C VAL A 151 -6.42 3.99 7.54
N SER A 152 -5.45 3.34 8.20
CA SER A 152 -5.65 2.10 8.98
C SER A 152 -6.38 1.00 8.20
N PRO A 153 -5.86 0.60 7.03
CA PRO A 153 -6.51 -0.40 6.19
C PRO A 153 -6.57 -1.78 6.88
N GLU A 154 -7.57 -2.59 6.55
CA GLU A 154 -7.71 -3.96 7.05
C GLU A 154 -6.65 -4.90 6.46
N VAL A 155 -6.22 -4.63 5.22
CA VAL A 155 -5.22 -5.42 4.49
C VAL A 155 -4.20 -4.49 3.86
N ILE A 156 -2.92 -4.84 3.97
CA ILE A 156 -1.83 -4.15 3.27
C ILE A 156 -1.18 -5.12 2.29
N LEU A 157 -1.21 -4.77 1.01
CA LEU A 157 -0.51 -5.49 -0.05
C LEU A 157 0.86 -4.84 -0.27
N MET A 158 1.92 -5.63 -0.15
CA MET A 158 3.30 -5.16 -0.33
C MET A 158 3.97 -5.87 -1.49
N ASP A 159 4.32 -5.14 -2.54
CA ASP A 159 5.01 -5.66 -3.72
C ASP A 159 6.51 -5.34 -3.60
N GLU A 160 7.29 -6.28 -3.05
CA GLU A 160 8.73 -6.15 -2.80
C GLU A 160 9.12 -4.83 -2.07
N PRO A 161 8.51 -4.53 -0.90
CA PRO A 161 8.59 -3.20 -0.26
C PRO A 161 10.00 -2.79 0.16
N CYS A 162 10.89 -3.77 0.39
CA CYS A 162 12.25 -3.55 0.88
C CYS A 162 13.30 -3.51 -0.23
N SER A 163 12.92 -3.69 -1.50
CA SER A 163 13.89 -3.79 -2.62
C SER A 163 14.76 -2.53 -2.82
N ALA A 164 14.32 -1.37 -2.34
CA ALA A 164 15.02 -0.09 -2.43
C ALA A 164 15.57 0.40 -1.07
N LEU A 165 15.50 -0.43 -0.03
CA LEU A 165 15.89 -0.07 1.34
C LEU A 165 17.28 -0.60 1.68
N ASP A 166 17.97 0.11 2.57
CA ASP A 166 19.17 -0.40 3.24
C ASP A 166 18.78 -1.44 4.33
N PRO A 167 19.74 -2.21 4.85
CA PRO A 167 19.45 -3.28 5.81
C PRO A 167 18.78 -2.79 7.12
N ILE A 168 19.09 -1.57 7.57
CA ILE A 168 18.52 -1.02 8.80
C ILE A 168 17.05 -0.67 8.58
N ALA A 169 16.76 0.04 7.49
CA ALA A 169 15.39 0.38 7.11
C ALA A 169 14.55 -0.88 6.78
N THR A 170 15.18 -1.90 6.18
CA THR A 170 14.52 -3.19 5.94
C THR A 170 14.07 -3.84 7.25
N ALA A 171 14.96 -3.95 8.24
CA ALA A 171 14.62 -4.53 9.54
C ALA A 171 13.47 -3.77 10.25
N GLN A 172 13.44 -2.44 10.13
CA GLN A 172 12.36 -1.61 10.70
C GLN A 172 11.01 -1.83 10.01
N ILE A 173 11.01 -2.10 8.70
CA ILE A 173 9.77 -2.42 7.99
C ILE A 173 9.34 -3.87 8.26
N GLU A 174 10.27 -4.79 8.45
CA GLU A 174 9.96 -6.16 8.88
C GLU A 174 9.31 -6.14 10.27
N GLU A 175 9.83 -5.37 11.22
CA GLU A 175 9.22 -5.18 12.54
C GLU A 175 7.79 -4.60 12.44
N LEU A 176 7.55 -3.64 11.54
CA LEU A 176 6.21 -3.10 11.29
C LEU A 176 5.24 -4.15 10.73
N ILE A 177 5.72 -5.13 9.98
CA ILE A 177 4.88 -6.21 9.40
C ILE A 177 4.50 -7.23 10.48
N ASP A 178 5.34 -7.40 11.49
CA ASP A 178 5.11 -8.35 12.59
C ASP A 178 4.16 -7.80 13.68
N ASP A 179 3.96 -6.47 13.76
CA ASP A 179 3.05 -5.77 14.69
C ASP A 179 1.57 -5.79 14.20
#